data_a0077f69c262772a2b82ba25c73eced3
#
_entry.id   a0077f69c262772a2b82ba25c73eced3
#
_cell.length_a   1.000
_cell.length_b   1.000
_cell.length_c   1.000
_cell.angle_alpha   90.00
_cell.angle_beta   90.00
_cell.angle_gamma   90.00
#
_symmetry.space_group_name_H-M   'P 1'
#
loop_
_entity.id
_entity.type
_entity.pdbx_description
1 polymer ?
#
loop_
_entity_poly.entity_id
_entity_poly.type
_entity_poly.pdbx_seq_one_letter_code
_entity_poly.pdbx_strand_id
1 'polypeptide(L)'
;RFPKRPVVSAFTATATQTVKEDIQCILGLQNPEVLITGFDRKNLYFEVRKTKQKDAEILDYLEKHKGESGIIYCSTRKNVDNVYLMLRKNCIAAARYHAGLDNDTRKESQEDFIYDRAQVIVATNAFGMGIDKSNVRFVLHYNMPACIENYYQEAGRAGRDGEPAECILFY
;
A
#
# COMPACT_ATOMS: atom_id res chain seq x y z
N ARG A 1 -3.53 28.36 -24.73
CA ARG A 1 -4.97 28.50 -24.39
C ARG A 1 -5.75 27.69 -25.39
N PHE A 2 -6.51 26.67 -24.97
CA PHE A 2 -7.31 25.85 -25.88
C PHE A 2 -8.52 26.67 -26.37
N PRO A 3 -8.87 26.62 -27.66
CA PRO A 3 -10.01 27.35 -28.22
C PRO A 3 -11.37 26.83 -27.70
N LYS A 4 -11.41 25.58 -27.25
CA LYS A 4 -12.54 25.00 -26.53
C LYS A 4 -12.02 24.29 -25.27
N ARG A 5 -12.83 24.31 -24.21
CA ARG A 5 -12.51 23.56 -23.00
C ARG A 5 -12.46 22.06 -23.31
N PRO A 6 -11.37 21.36 -22.98
CA PRO A 6 -11.30 19.92 -23.14
C PRO A 6 -12.25 19.20 -22.17
N VAL A 7 -12.56 17.94 -22.46
CA VAL A 7 -13.22 17.05 -21.50
C VAL A 7 -12.29 16.88 -20.29
N VAL A 8 -12.81 17.08 -19.09
CA VAL A 8 -12.07 16.96 -17.84
C VAL A 8 -12.61 15.77 -17.08
N SER A 9 -11.73 14.87 -16.68
CA SER A 9 -12.04 13.73 -15.79
C SER A 9 -11.19 13.81 -14.55
N ALA A 10 -11.79 13.58 -13.39
CA ALA A 10 -11.10 13.50 -12.10
C ALA A 10 -11.29 12.11 -11.49
N PHE A 11 -10.19 11.50 -11.06
CA PHE A 11 -10.19 10.18 -10.44
C PHE A 11 -9.55 10.26 -9.06
N THR A 12 -10.17 9.65 -8.06
CA THR A 12 -9.62 9.54 -6.72
C THR A 12 -10.00 8.19 -6.11
N ALA A 13 -9.11 7.62 -5.31
CA ALA A 13 -9.39 6.37 -4.60
C ALA A 13 -10.23 6.60 -3.34
N THR A 14 -10.09 7.77 -2.71
CA THR A 14 -10.76 8.12 -1.46
C THR A 14 -11.21 9.57 -1.52
N ALA A 15 -12.49 9.80 -1.47
CA ALA A 15 -13.04 11.14 -1.40
C ALA A 15 -14.26 11.16 -0.47
N THR A 16 -14.21 11.99 0.57
CA THR A 16 -15.39 12.34 1.36
C THR A 16 -16.36 13.15 0.50
N GLN A 17 -17.59 13.31 0.97
CA GLN A 17 -18.59 14.11 0.25
C GLN A 17 -18.08 15.54 0.00
N THR A 18 -17.49 16.18 1.02
CA THR A 18 -16.90 17.51 0.91
C THR A 18 -15.80 17.59 -0.16
N VAL A 19 -14.89 16.62 -0.18
CA VAL A 19 -13.82 16.56 -1.19
C VAL A 19 -14.36 16.39 -2.61
N LYS A 20 -15.44 15.65 -2.80
CA LYS A 20 -16.12 15.52 -4.11
C LYS A 20 -16.66 16.88 -4.59
N GLU A 21 -17.34 17.61 -3.70
CA GLU A 21 -17.88 18.93 -3.99
C GLU A 21 -16.76 19.93 -4.32
N ASP A 22 -15.67 19.91 -3.56
CA ASP A 22 -14.49 20.73 -3.81
C ASP A 22 -13.85 20.43 -5.17
N ILE A 23 -13.69 19.16 -5.53
CA ILE A 23 -13.16 18.76 -6.85
C ILE A 23 -14.03 19.31 -7.98
N GLN A 24 -15.36 19.20 -7.87
CA GLN A 24 -16.30 19.71 -8.88
C GLN A 24 -16.21 21.24 -9.00
N CYS A 25 -16.14 21.94 -7.87
CA CYS A 25 -16.04 23.39 -7.79
C CYS A 25 -14.70 23.90 -8.36
N ILE A 26 -13.57 23.37 -7.86
CA ILE A 26 -12.21 23.81 -8.24
C ILE A 26 -11.94 23.55 -9.71
N LEU A 27 -12.36 22.39 -10.23
CA LEU A 27 -12.23 22.08 -11.65
C LEU A 27 -13.31 22.74 -12.51
N GLY A 28 -14.30 23.39 -11.91
CA GLY A 28 -15.42 24.03 -12.59
C GLY A 28 -16.16 23.04 -13.51
N LEU A 29 -16.42 21.83 -13.04
CA LEU A 29 -17.10 20.80 -13.85
C LEU A 29 -18.56 21.22 -14.09
N GLN A 30 -19.00 21.09 -15.35
CA GLN A 30 -20.37 21.41 -15.74
C GLN A 30 -21.16 20.13 -15.91
N ASN A 31 -22.19 19.92 -15.05
CA ASN A 31 -23.01 18.72 -15.02
C ASN A 31 -22.19 17.41 -15.09
N PRO A 32 -21.23 17.20 -14.16
CA PRO A 32 -20.38 16.03 -14.21
C PRO A 32 -21.18 14.76 -13.92
N GLU A 33 -20.86 13.70 -14.64
CA GLU A 33 -21.25 12.35 -14.23
C GLU A 33 -20.37 11.90 -13.07
N VAL A 34 -20.97 11.52 -11.94
CA VAL A 34 -20.26 11.11 -10.73
C VAL A 34 -20.47 9.61 -10.52
N LEU A 35 -19.43 8.84 -10.75
CA LEU A 35 -19.43 7.40 -10.51
C LEU A 35 -18.76 7.10 -9.16
N ILE A 36 -19.47 6.42 -8.28
CA ILE A 36 -18.97 5.99 -6.98
C ILE A 36 -19.03 4.46 -6.95
N THR A 37 -17.86 3.82 -6.99
CA THR A 37 -17.75 2.40 -6.69
C THR A 37 -17.64 2.24 -5.19
N GLY A 38 -18.34 1.26 -4.60
CA GLY A 38 -18.31 1.05 -3.14
C GLY A 38 -16.89 0.79 -2.61
N PHE A 39 -16.69 1.08 -1.32
CA PHE A 39 -15.42 0.83 -0.62
C PHE A 39 -15.28 -0.62 -0.16
N ASP A 40 -16.33 -1.43 -0.27
CA ASP A 40 -16.34 -2.80 0.22
C ASP A 40 -15.50 -3.72 -0.68
N ARG A 41 -14.42 -4.21 -0.11
CA ARG A 41 -13.50 -5.17 -0.72
C ARG A 41 -13.69 -6.53 -0.03
N LYS A 42 -14.65 -7.30 -0.48
CA LYS A 42 -15.06 -8.59 0.11
C LYS A 42 -13.95 -9.64 0.16
N ASN A 43 -12.93 -9.47 -0.68
CA ASN A 43 -11.78 -10.36 -0.72
C ASN A 43 -10.67 -9.99 0.27
N LEU A 44 -10.82 -8.91 1.04
CA LEU A 44 -9.84 -8.49 2.04
C LEU A 44 -10.30 -8.89 3.45
N TYR A 45 -9.46 -9.63 4.15
CA TYR A 45 -9.61 -9.89 5.58
C TYR A 45 -8.83 -8.84 6.38
N PHE A 46 -9.46 -8.21 7.36
CA PHE A 46 -8.86 -7.20 8.21
C PHE A 46 -8.72 -7.70 9.64
N GLU A 47 -7.51 -7.55 10.20
CA GLU A 47 -7.22 -7.94 11.57
C GLU A 47 -6.35 -6.90 12.28
N VAL A 48 -6.61 -6.72 13.58
CA VAL A 48 -5.73 -5.95 14.49
C VAL A 48 -5.15 -6.89 15.52
N ARG A 49 -3.83 -7.02 15.55
CA ARG A 49 -3.10 -7.84 16.52
C ARG A 49 -2.40 -6.97 17.55
N LYS A 50 -2.80 -7.15 18.80
CA LYS A 50 -2.12 -6.48 19.93
C LYS A 50 -0.97 -7.34 20.41
N THR A 51 0.26 -6.88 20.21
CA THR A 51 1.45 -7.64 20.56
C THR A 51 2.62 -6.76 20.97
N LYS A 52 3.47 -7.29 21.86
CA LYS A 52 4.77 -6.71 22.19
C LYS A 52 5.93 -7.34 21.42
N GLN A 53 5.66 -8.39 20.62
CA GLN A 53 6.66 -9.18 19.89
C GLN A 53 6.41 -9.14 18.40
N LYS A 54 6.22 -7.93 17.85
CA LYS A 54 5.87 -7.71 16.43
C LYS A 54 6.79 -8.45 15.47
N ASP A 55 8.10 -8.41 15.71
CA ASP A 55 9.10 -9.05 14.84
C ASP A 55 8.92 -10.57 14.78
N ALA A 56 8.69 -11.21 15.93
CA ALA A 56 8.46 -12.65 16.00
C ALA A 56 7.16 -13.06 15.30
N GLU A 57 6.08 -12.30 15.50
CA GLU A 57 4.80 -12.58 14.86
C GLU A 57 4.85 -12.37 13.34
N ILE A 58 5.59 -11.36 12.86
CA ILE A 58 5.80 -11.15 11.42
C ILE A 58 6.57 -12.31 10.82
N LEU A 59 7.63 -12.80 11.49
CA LEU A 59 8.39 -13.95 11.00
C LEU A 59 7.53 -15.22 10.97
N ASP A 60 6.75 -15.50 12.00
CA ASP A 60 5.82 -16.64 12.03
C ASP A 60 4.74 -16.53 10.93
N TYR A 61 4.23 -15.31 10.71
CA TYR A 61 3.29 -15.05 9.63
C TYR A 61 3.91 -15.35 8.26
N LEU A 62 5.10 -14.80 7.97
CA LEU A 62 5.77 -14.99 6.69
C LEU A 62 6.20 -16.44 6.43
N GLU A 63 6.50 -17.20 7.50
CA GLU A 63 6.78 -18.63 7.40
C GLU A 63 5.55 -19.43 6.91
N LYS A 64 4.34 -19.04 7.36
CA LYS A 64 3.07 -19.65 6.95
C LYS A 64 2.65 -19.22 5.54
N HIS A 65 3.13 -18.06 5.08
CA HIS A 65 2.80 -17.46 3.78
C HIS A 65 4.00 -17.49 2.81
N LYS A 66 4.80 -18.55 2.87
CA LYS A 66 5.94 -18.74 1.95
C LYS A 66 5.50 -18.73 0.49
N GLY A 67 6.21 -17.94 -0.32
CA GLY A 67 5.93 -17.82 -1.76
C GLY A 67 4.84 -16.81 -2.11
N GLU A 68 4.21 -16.21 -1.11
CA GLU A 68 3.21 -15.14 -1.32
C GLU A 68 3.86 -13.77 -1.27
N SER A 69 3.45 -12.87 -2.18
CA SER A 69 3.95 -11.50 -2.21
C SER A 69 3.21 -10.60 -1.23
N GLY A 70 3.93 -9.77 -0.48
CA GLY A 70 3.33 -8.84 0.46
C GLY A 70 4.09 -7.56 0.73
N ILE A 71 3.41 -6.63 1.40
CA ILE A 71 3.94 -5.31 1.75
C ILE A 71 3.94 -5.16 3.26
N ILE A 72 5.03 -4.66 3.84
CA ILE A 72 5.09 -4.28 5.25
C ILE A 72 5.26 -2.76 5.35
N TYR A 73 4.26 -2.07 5.83
CA TYR A 73 4.31 -0.63 6.05
C TYR A 73 4.86 -0.26 7.42
N CYS A 74 5.83 0.64 7.43
CA CYS A 74 6.44 1.21 8.64
C CYS A 74 6.29 2.73 8.64
N SER A 75 6.11 3.32 9.82
CA SER A 75 5.94 4.77 9.97
C SER A 75 7.23 5.57 9.77
N THR A 76 8.39 4.95 9.95
CA THR A 76 9.70 5.63 9.86
C THR A 76 10.68 4.87 8.97
N ARG A 77 11.65 5.61 8.37
CA ARG A 77 12.75 5.02 7.60
C ARG A 77 13.56 4.03 8.45
N LYS A 78 13.84 4.37 9.70
CA LYS A 78 14.56 3.51 10.65
C LYS A 78 13.85 2.18 10.87
N ASN A 79 12.53 2.19 11.01
CA ASN A 79 11.77 0.94 11.14
C ASN A 79 11.80 0.12 9.86
N VAL A 80 11.73 0.77 8.68
CA VAL A 80 11.90 0.08 7.40
C VAL A 80 13.24 -0.65 7.36
N ASP A 81 14.34 0.05 7.68
CA ASP A 81 15.68 -0.55 7.67
C ASP A 81 15.81 -1.70 8.67
N ASN A 82 15.28 -1.53 9.89
CA ASN A 82 15.34 -2.56 10.93
C ASN A 82 14.57 -3.83 10.52
N VAL A 83 13.32 -3.67 10.07
CA VAL A 83 12.48 -4.80 9.62
C VAL A 83 13.10 -5.46 8.39
N TYR A 84 13.58 -4.70 7.42
CA TYR A 84 14.29 -5.24 6.25
C TYR A 84 15.50 -6.11 6.66
N LEU A 85 16.35 -5.60 7.56
CA LEU A 85 17.52 -6.33 8.05
C LEU A 85 17.12 -7.60 8.82
N MET A 86 16.06 -7.54 9.60
CA MET A 86 15.50 -8.69 10.32
C MET A 86 15.04 -9.77 9.33
N LEU A 87 14.30 -9.40 8.28
CA LEU A 87 13.86 -10.35 7.25
C LEU A 87 15.04 -10.99 6.51
N ARG A 88 16.03 -10.18 6.10
CA ARG A 88 17.23 -10.68 5.42
C ARG A 88 18.06 -11.65 6.28
N LYS A 89 18.18 -11.39 7.60
CA LYS A 89 18.83 -12.31 8.55
C LYS A 89 18.12 -13.66 8.66
N ASN A 90 16.81 -13.68 8.44
CA ASN A 90 16.00 -14.90 8.44
C ASN A 90 15.81 -15.50 7.04
N CYS A 91 16.70 -15.17 6.08
CA CYS A 91 16.71 -15.69 4.72
C CYS A 91 15.42 -15.43 3.92
N ILE A 92 14.65 -14.40 4.29
CA ILE A 92 13.47 -13.97 3.54
C ILE A 92 13.92 -13.01 2.43
N ALA A 93 13.49 -13.28 1.20
CA ALA A 93 13.74 -12.40 0.06
C ALA A 93 12.96 -11.11 0.21
N ALA A 94 13.60 -10.05 0.68
CA ALA A 94 12.98 -8.76 0.95
C ALA A 94 13.67 -7.62 0.24
N ALA A 95 12.90 -6.61 -0.17
CA ALA A 95 13.33 -5.30 -0.63
C ALA A 95 12.89 -4.22 0.36
N ARG A 96 13.46 -3.02 0.28
CA ARG A 96 13.08 -1.87 1.12
C ARG A 96 12.86 -0.63 0.29
N TYR A 97 11.91 0.22 0.72
CA TYR A 97 11.59 1.44 -0.01
C TYR A 97 11.24 2.60 0.93
N HIS A 98 12.01 3.67 0.87
CA HIS A 98 11.71 4.94 1.55
C HIS A 98 12.43 6.11 0.89
N ALA A 99 11.99 7.34 1.13
CA ALA A 99 12.52 8.55 0.50
C ALA A 99 13.98 8.89 0.87
N GLY A 100 14.59 8.18 1.81
CA GLY A 100 16.01 8.34 2.16
C GLY A 100 16.96 7.51 1.31
N LEU A 101 16.46 6.60 0.46
CA LEU A 101 17.26 5.86 -0.50
C LEU A 101 17.49 6.70 -1.76
N ASP A 102 18.60 6.46 -2.46
CA ASP A 102 18.83 7.02 -3.79
C ASP A 102 17.82 6.48 -4.83
N ASN A 103 17.77 7.14 -5.98
CA ASN A 103 16.79 6.81 -7.01
C ASN A 103 16.99 5.42 -7.61
N ASP A 104 18.23 4.99 -7.79
CA ASP A 104 18.57 3.71 -8.42
C ASP A 104 18.20 2.57 -7.49
N THR A 105 18.58 2.65 -6.20
CA THR A 105 18.17 1.67 -5.18
C THR A 105 16.66 1.58 -5.05
N ARG A 106 15.92 2.72 -5.12
CA ARG A 106 14.45 2.69 -5.06
C ARG A 106 13.85 1.98 -6.27
N LYS A 107 14.38 2.26 -7.46
CA LYS A 107 13.93 1.64 -8.71
C LYS A 107 14.20 0.13 -8.69
N GLU A 108 15.41 -0.29 -8.32
CA GLU A 108 15.77 -1.70 -8.20
C GLU A 108 14.87 -2.43 -7.19
N SER A 109 14.68 -1.87 -5.99
CA SER A 109 13.80 -2.44 -4.96
C SER A 109 12.36 -2.59 -5.44
N GLN A 110 11.86 -1.63 -6.19
CA GLN A 110 10.52 -1.67 -6.78
C GLN A 110 10.42 -2.76 -7.85
N GLU A 111 11.40 -2.85 -8.74
CA GLU A 111 11.46 -3.88 -9.77
C GLU A 111 11.60 -5.28 -9.16
N ASP A 112 12.42 -5.45 -8.14
CA ASP A 112 12.56 -6.73 -7.43
C ASP A 112 11.24 -7.21 -6.85
N PHE A 113 10.45 -6.30 -6.30
CA PHE A 113 9.12 -6.65 -5.79
C PHE A 113 8.11 -6.91 -6.91
N ILE A 114 8.10 -6.09 -7.97
CA ILE A 114 7.16 -6.26 -9.10
C ILE A 114 7.39 -7.59 -9.83
N TYR A 115 8.65 -7.97 -10.03
CA TYR A 115 9.03 -9.19 -10.75
C TYR A 115 9.27 -10.41 -9.86
N ASP A 116 8.72 -10.41 -8.64
CA ASP A 116 8.78 -11.52 -7.67
C ASP A 116 10.21 -11.98 -7.30
N ARG A 117 11.25 -11.14 -7.52
CA ARG A 117 12.61 -11.36 -7.00
C ARG A 117 12.70 -11.11 -5.49
N ALA A 118 11.86 -10.21 -4.97
CA ALA A 118 11.63 -10.03 -3.55
C ALA A 118 10.19 -10.43 -3.21
N GLN A 119 10.02 -11.33 -2.26
CA GLN A 119 8.72 -11.76 -1.76
C GLN A 119 8.02 -10.63 -1.01
N VAL A 120 8.80 -9.87 -0.21
CA VAL A 120 8.27 -8.82 0.66
C VAL A 120 8.95 -7.50 0.34
N ILE A 121 8.17 -6.43 0.28
CA ILE A 121 8.71 -5.08 0.31
C ILE A 121 8.38 -4.39 1.63
N VAL A 122 9.40 -3.88 2.32
CA VAL A 122 9.26 -3.10 3.56
C VAL A 122 9.35 -1.62 3.21
N ALA A 123 8.33 -0.84 3.50
CA ALA A 123 8.27 0.52 3.00
C ALA A 123 7.61 1.52 3.96
N THR A 124 7.89 2.80 3.75
CA THR A 124 7.05 3.89 4.26
C THR A 124 5.86 4.13 3.30
N ASN A 125 4.93 5.00 3.69
CA ASN A 125 3.82 5.45 2.84
C ASN A 125 4.26 6.07 1.49
N ALA A 126 5.55 6.40 1.34
CA ALA A 126 6.11 6.84 0.06
C ALA A 126 6.08 5.75 -1.04
N PHE A 127 5.97 4.47 -0.64
CA PHE A 127 5.81 3.36 -1.56
C PHE A 127 4.34 3.19 -1.93
N GLY A 128 4.08 3.20 -3.22
CA GLY A 128 2.76 2.80 -3.69
C GLY A 128 2.14 3.69 -4.75
N MET A 129 2.51 4.95 -4.90
CA MET A 129 2.05 5.73 -6.05
C MET A 129 2.60 5.12 -7.34
N GLY A 130 1.71 4.69 -8.23
CA GLY A 130 2.08 4.10 -9.53
C GLY A 130 2.53 2.63 -9.49
N ILE A 131 2.36 1.92 -8.36
CA ILE A 131 2.65 0.49 -8.29
C ILE A 131 1.40 -0.29 -8.62
N ASP A 132 1.49 -1.07 -9.68
CA ASP A 132 0.44 -1.98 -10.13
C ASP A 132 0.92 -3.43 -10.07
N LYS A 133 0.89 -3.99 -8.85
CA LYS A 133 1.10 -5.41 -8.58
C LYS A 133 -0.21 -5.98 -8.07
N SER A 134 -0.85 -6.83 -8.85
CA SER A 134 -2.20 -7.34 -8.56
C SER A 134 -2.21 -8.48 -7.53
N ASN A 135 -1.16 -9.30 -7.51
CA ASN A 135 -1.04 -10.52 -6.70
C ASN A 135 -0.45 -10.30 -5.29
N VAL A 136 -0.66 -9.14 -4.69
CA VAL A 136 -0.27 -8.89 -3.28
C VAL A 136 -1.23 -9.64 -2.35
N ARG A 137 -0.72 -10.65 -1.64
CA ARG A 137 -1.54 -11.50 -0.75
C ARG A 137 -1.70 -10.97 0.66
N PHE A 138 -0.78 -10.11 1.11
CA PHE A 138 -0.91 -9.50 2.42
C PHE A 138 -0.34 -8.08 2.46
N VAL A 139 -0.95 -7.26 3.33
CA VAL A 139 -0.42 -5.97 3.75
C VAL A 139 -0.34 -5.95 5.28
N LEU A 140 0.89 -5.85 5.80
CA LEU A 140 1.15 -5.78 7.23
C LEU A 140 1.50 -4.35 7.62
N HIS A 141 0.85 -3.80 8.63
CA HIS A 141 1.19 -2.51 9.22
C HIS A 141 1.98 -2.73 10.51
N TYR A 142 3.28 -2.49 10.46
CA TYR A 142 4.17 -2.57 11.63
C TYR A 142 3.86 -1.49 12.67
N ASN A 143 3.37 -0.35 12.22
CA ASN A 143 2.93 0.77 13.03
C ASN A 143 1.54 1.23 12.61
N MET A 144 0.82 1.88 13.54
CA MET A 144 -0.45 2.55 13.24
C MET A 144 -0.24 3.60 12.13
N PRO A 145 -1.01 3.58 11.05
CA PRO A 145 -1.02 4.64 10.05
C PRO A 145 -1.44 5.99 10.63
N ALA A 146 -1.07 7.07 9.97
CA ALA A 146 -1.35 8.42 10.44
C ALA A 146 -2.85 8.77 10.48
N CYS A 147 -3.64 8.20 9.56
CA CYS A 147 -5.08 8.36 9.48
C CYS A 147 -5.72 7.13 8.82
N ILE A 148 -7.04 7.05 8.90
CA ILE A 148 -7.80 5.92 8.34
C ILE A 148 -7.73 5.89 6.80
N GLU A 149 -7.66 7.02 6.15
CA GLU A 149 -7.53 7.14 4.71
C GLU A 149 -6.21 6.52 4.23
N ASN A 150 -5.10 6.81 4.94
CA ASN A 150 -3.81 6.19 4.65
C ASN A 150 -3.87 4.67 4.84
N TYR A 151 -4.45 4.22 5.96
CA TYR A 151 -4.65 2.79 6.20
C TYR A 151 -5.41 2.12 5.07
N TYR A 152 -6.52 2.73 4.63
CA TYR A 152 -7.35 2.20 3.57
C TYR A 152 -6.62 2.16 2.22
N GLN A 153 -5.87 3.19 1.88
CA GLN A 153 -5.08 3.25 0.65
C GLN A 153 -3.94 2.21 0.64
N GLU A 154 -3.28 2.01 1.78
CA GLU A 154 -2.19 1.05 1.95
C GLU A 154 -2.73 -0.39 1.91
N ALA A 155 -3.76 -0.69 2.69
CA ALA A 155 -4.44 -1.98 2.71
C ALA A 155 -5.08 -2.34 1.34
N GLY A 156 -5.63 -1.34 0.65
CA GLY A 156 -6.25 -1.50 -0.66
C GLY A 156 -5.31 -1.94 -1.80
N ARG A 157 -4.00 -2.10 -1.51
CA ARG A 157 -3.04 -2.69 -2.45
C ARG A 157 -3.09 -4.20 -2.47
N ALA A 158 -3.62 -4.82 -1.41
CA ALA A 158 -3.82 -6.25 -1.34
C ALA A 158 -4.94 -6.71 -2.28
N GLY A 159 -4.78 -7.88 -2.88
CA GLY A 159 -5.84 -8.58 -3.61
C GLY A 159 -6.47 -7.79 -4.75
N ARG A 160 -5.73 -7.02 -5.52
CA ARG A 160 -6.28 -6.25 -6.66
C ARG A 160 -6.80 -7.14 -7.79
N ASP A 161 -6.34 -8.37 -7.85
CA ASP A 161 -6.82 -9.42 -8.75
C ASP A 161 -8.17 -10.04 -8.32
N GLY A 162 -8.70 -9.63 -7.16
CA GLY A 162 -9.93 -10.18 -6.60
C GLY A 162 -9.74 -11.42 -5.71
N GLU A 163 -8.54 -11.98 -5.69
CA GLU A 163 -8.22 -13.12 -4.83
C GLU A 163 -8.14 -12.73 -3.36
N PRO A 164 -8.38 -13.68 -2.42
CA PRO A 164 -8.29 -13.42 -0.98
C PRO A 164 -6.93 -12.83 -0.59
N ALA A 165 -6.96 -11.84 0.29
CA ALA A 165 -5.76 -11.22 0.82
C ALA A 165 -5.99 -10.70 2.25
N GLU A 166 -4.92 -10.58 3.03
CA GLU A 166 -4.97 -10.23 4.45
C GLU A 166 -4.36 -8.86 4.72
N CYS A 167 -5.01 -8.09 5.58
CA CYS A 167 -4.56 -6.77 6.02
C CYS A 167 -4.45 -6.78 7.55
N ILE A 168 -3.22 -6.88 8.07
CA ILE A 168 -2.99 -7.03 9.51
C ILE A 168 -2.29 -5.80 10.07
N LEU A 169 -2.86 -5.22 11.12
CA LEU A 169 -2.27 -4.12 11.86
C LEU A 169 -1.71 -4.61 13.20
N PHE A 170 -0.42 -4.44 13.41
CA PHE A 170 0.26 -4.72 14.67
C PHE A 170 0.27 -3.48 15.58
N TYR A 171 -0.40 -3.62 16.72
CA TYR A 171 -0.56 -2.53 17.69
C TYR A 171 0.17 -2.81 19.01
#